data_1019b06160284b075466fe39727a63d2
#
_entry.id   1019b06160284b075466fe39727a63d2
#
_cell.length_a   1.000
_cell.length_b   1.000
_cell.length_c   1.000
_cell.angle_alpha   90.00
_cell.angle_beta   90.00
_cell.angle_gamma   90.00
#
_symmetry.space_group_name_H-M   'P 1'
#
loop_
_entity.id
_entity.type
_entity.pdbx_description
1 polymer ?
#
loop_
_entity_poly.entity_id
_entity_poly.type
_entity_poly.pdbx_seq_one_letter_code
_entity_poly.pdbx_strand_id
1 'polypeptide(L)'
;HAYHRRQRQMCIRDSPLAGECVNGFSTYTINEEDVQFECNDYDLVGYVSLEQMDADSGNDCWGWTDPLTGKEYALMGLDNGTGIIDISDPINPNYLGKIPTATLSSTWRDVKVFKDHAFIVSEAAGHGMQIFDLSKARDVIETQEFQADFIYEGYGHSHNIAINTETGIAYTAGTGTSRNPRGIHAVDISEPLSPNLLIEYPEFGYTHDAQIVIYNGPDEDHKGKEIYVGSNEDRVVFIDISDKSNPILILSLIHI
;
A
#
# COMPACT_ATOMS: atom_id res chain seq x y z
N HIS A 1 -26.24 -20.34 -2.56
CA HIS A 1 -26.81 -19.41 -1.54
C HIS A 1 -26.93 -20.05 -0.15
N ALA A 2 -27.31 -21.33 0.00
CA ALA A 2 -27.45 -21.97 1.32
C ALA A 2 -26.12 -22.33 1.99
N TYR A 3 -25.05 -22.53 1.22
CA TYR A 3 -23.72 -22.90 1.73
C TYR A 3 -23.00 -21.71 2.38
N HIS A 4 -23.11 -20.51 1.79
CA HIS A 4 -22.54 -19.30 2.37
C HIS A 4 -23.26 -18.84 3.65
N ARG A 5 -24.59 -19.02 3.75
CA ARG A 5 -25.32 -18.71 4.99
C ARG A 5 -24.93 -19.62 6.16
N ARG A 6 -24.57 -20.90 5.92
CA ARG A 6 -24.13 -21.80 7.00
C ARG A 6 -22.72 -21.48 7.50
N GLN A 7 -21.81 -21.03 6.62
CA GLN A 7 -20.48 -20.58 7.05
C GLN A 7 -20.57 -19.27 7.86
N ARG A 8 -21.40 -18.31 7.44
CA ARG A 8 -21.63 -17.08 8.21
C ARG A 8 -22.15 -17.37 9.63
N GLN A 9 -23.08 -18.29 9.78
CA GLN A 9 -23.64 -18.66 11.09
C GLN A 9 -22.63 -19.36 12.02
N MET A 10 -21.61 -20.02 11.51
CA MET A 10 -20.59 -20.68 12.34
C MET A 10 -19.53 -19.70 12.84
N CYS A 11 -19.16 -18.68 12.06
CA CYS A 11 -18.16 -17.70 12.47
C CYS A 11 -18.69 -16.64 13.46
N ILE A 12 -20.00 -16.34 13.45
CA ILE A 12 -20.61 -15.26 14.27
C ILE A 12 -20.95 -15.72 15.70
N ARG A 13 -21.05 -17.03 15.97
CA ARG A 13 -21.58 -17.53 17.25
C ARG A 13 -20.61 -17.53 18.43
N ASP A 14 -19.33 -17.40 18.20
CA ASP A 14 -18.32 -17.61 19.26
C ASP A 14 -17.48 -16.37 19.59
N SER A 15 -17.75 -15.19 18.99
CA SER A 15 -17.02 -13.96 19.32
C SER A 15 -17.95 -12.83 19.73
N PRO A 16 -17.81 -12.29 20.97
CA PRO A 16 -18.59 -11.16 21.43
C PRO A 16 -18.20 -9.80 20.80
N LEU A 17 -17.22 -9.79 19.89
CA LEU A 17 -16.62 -8.55 19.34
C LEU A 17 -16.90 -8.33 17.84
N ALA A 18 -17.48 -9.29 17.13
CA ALA A 18 -17.83 -9.12 15.72
C ALA A 18 -19.19 -8.44 15.58
N GLY A 19 -19.23 -7.28 14.93
CA GLY A 19 -20.46 -6.54 14.66
C GLY A 19 -21.16 -7.06 13.39
N GLU A 20 -22.31 -7.73 13.57
CA GLU A 20 -23.19 -8.10 12.44
C GLU A 20 -23.79 -6.82 11.82
N CYS A 21 -23.86 -6.78 10.48
CA CYS A 21 -24.54 -5.70 9.76
C CYS A 21 -26.06 -5.86 9.87
N VAL A 22 -26.69 -5.08 10.76
CA VAL A 22 -28.13 -5.12 11.02
C VAL A 22 -28.76 -3.78 10.65
N ASN A 23 -29.72 -3.79 9.72
CA ASN A 23 -30.42 -2.58 9.27
C ASN A 23 -29.47 -1.47 8.77
N GLY A 24 -28.36 -1.84 8.15
CA GLY A 24 -27.39 -0.90 7.58
C GLY A 24 -26.35 -0.38 8.56
N PHE A 25 -26.27 -0.94 9.77
CA PHE A 25 -25.29 -0.57 10.78
C PHE A 25 -24.65 -1.81 11.42
N SER A 26 -23.34 -1.74 11.63
CA SER A 26 -22.57 -2.64 12.46
C SER A 26 -22.14 -1.91 13.72
N THR A 27 -22.33 -2.53 14.89
CA THR A 27 -21.94 -1.93 16.18
C THR A 27 -20.72 -2.67 16.71
N TYR A 28 -19.71 -1.92 17.12
CA TYR A 28 -18.48 -2.42 17.69
C TYR A 28 -18.14 -1.66 18.96
N THR A 29 -17.80 -2.37 20.04
CA THR A 29 -17.46 -1.72 21.32
C THR A 29 -15.98 -1.37 21.33
N ILE A 30 -15.66 -0.08 21.43
CA ILE A 30 -14.31 0.47 21.47
C ILE A 30 -14.16 1.28 22.75
N ASN A 31 -13.20 0.95 23.61
CA ASN A 31 -12.97 1.63 24.89
C ASN A 31 -14.23 1.72 25.78
N GLU A 32 -15.01 0.63 25.84
CA GLU A 32 -16.29 0.53 26.59
C GLU A 32 -17.44 1.39 26.00
N GLU A 33 -17.27 1.99 24.84
CA GLU A 33 -18.29 2.74 24.10
C GLU A 33 -18.71 2.01 22.83
N ASP A 34 -20.01 1.97 22.56
CA ASP A 34 -20.53 1.40 21.32
C ASP A 34 -20.42 2.40 20.18
N VAL A 35 -19.62 2.06 19.19
CA VAL A 35 -19.44 2.84 17.95
C VAL A 35 -20.18 2.16 16.82
N GLN A 36 -20.96 2.91 16.06
CA GLN A 36 -21.71 2.41 14.91
C GLN A 36 -20.99 2.78 13.60
N PHE A 37 -20.87 1.78 12.73
CA PHE A 37 -20.33 1.92 11.38
C PHE A 37 -21.46 1.61 10.39
N GLU A 38 -21.61 2.42 9.36
CA GLU A 38 -22.52 2.12 8.26
C GLU A 38 -22.01 0.89 7.50
N CYS A 39 -22.91 -0.01 7.13
CA CYS A 39 -22.58 -1.22 6.41
C CYS A 39 -23.66 -1.57 5.37
N ASN A 40 -23.27 -2.32 4.35
CA ASN A 40 -24.16 -2.84 3.30
C ASN A 40 -23.80 -4.29 2.98
N ASP A 41 -24.47 -5.23 3.64
CA ASP A 41 -24.25 -6.67 3.52
C ASP A 41 -22.87 -7.21 3.97
N TYR A 42 -22.04 -6.40 4.62
CA TYR A 42 -20.75 -6.80 5.17
C TYR A 42 -20.71 -6.57 6.69
N ASP A 43 -20.16 -7.55 7.40
CA ASP A 43 -19.98 -7.47 8.85
C ASP A 43 -18.62 -6.83 9.17
N LEU A 44 -18.56 -6.01 10.23
CA LEU A 44 -17.29 -5.53 10.79
C LEU A 44 -16.74 -6.63 11.71
N VAL A 45 -15.70 -7.34 11.27
CA VAL A 45 -15.15 -8.48 12.02
C VAL A 45 -14.06 -8.10 13.02
N GLY A 46 -13.34 -7.01 12.78
CA GLY A 46 -12.29 -6.53 13.69
C GLY A 46 -11.98 -5.06 13.45
N TYR A 47 -11.39 -4.41 14.44
CA TYR A 47 -11.07 -3.00 14.40
C TYR A 47 -9.79 -2.69 15.20
N VAL A 48 -8.93 -1.84 14.64
CA VAL A 48 -7.79 -1.23 15.34
C VAL A 48 -7.91 0.27 15.17
N SER A 49 -8.02 1.00 16.29
CA SER A 49 -8.22 2.46 16.25
C SER A 49 -6.92 3.22 15.95
N LEU A 50 -7.06 4.46 15.47
CA LEU A 50 -5.93 5.38 15.33
C LEU A 50 -5.27 5.67 16.68
N GLU A 51 -6.06 5.73 17.77
CA GLU A 51 -5.54 5.90 19.13
C GLU A 51 -4.62 4.74 19.54
N GLN A 52 -5.01 3.48 19.24
CA GLN A 52 -4.15 2.32 19.50
C GLN A 52 -2.86 2.38 18.68
N MET A 53 -2.89 2.97 17.50
CA MET A 53 -1.75 3.17 16.62
C MET A 53 -0.97 4.46 16.92
N ASP A 54 -1.40 5.25 17.91
CA ASP A 54 -0.81 6.55 18.25
C ASP A 54 -0.61 7.42 17.00
N ALA A 55 -1.72 7.69 16.28
CA ALA A 55 -1.75 8.43 15.03
C ALA A 55 -3.00 9.31 14.93
N ASP A 56 -2.90 10.41 14.19
CA ASP A 56 -4.01 11.34 13.98
C ASP A 56 -4.83 11.02 12.72
N SER A 57 -4.22 10.38 11.73
CA SER A 57 -4.89 9.98 10.49
C SER A 57 -4.26 8.77 9.82
N GLY A 58 -5.09 8.07 9.04
CA GLY A 58 -4.67 6.99 8.15
C GLY A 58 -4.93 7.34 6.69
N ASN A 59 -4.17 6.75 5.77
CA ASN A 59 -4.32 6.99 4.35
C ASN A 59 -4.43 5.67 3.58
N ASP A 60 -3.32 5.17 3.03
CA ASP A 60 -3.30 3.95 2.22
C ASP A 60 -3.08 2.70 3.08
N CYS A 61 -3.41 1.55 2.53
CA CYS A 61 -3.13 0.27 3.15
C CYS A 61 -2.68 -0.78 2.14
N TRP A 62 -1.90 -1.75 2.62
CA TRP A 62 -1.49 -2.91 1.84
C TRP A 62 -1.52 -4.18 2.69
N GLY A 63 -1.45 -5.34 2.04
CA GLY A 63 -1.41 -6.64 2.71
C GLY A 63 -0.09 -7.37 2.50
N TRP A 64 0.28 -8.19 3.46
CA TRP A 64 1.35 -9.16 3.34
C TRP A 64 0.91 -10.49 3.94
N THR A 65 0.99 -11.55 3.13
CA THR A 65 0.86 -12.92 3.63
C THR A 65 2.26 -13.48 3.77
N ASP A 66 2.66 -13.82 4.99
CA ASP A 66 3.97 -14.41 5.25
C ASP A 66 4.09 -15.79 4.60
N PRO A 67 4.97 -15.98 3.63
CA PRO A 67 5.09 -17.25 2.91
C PRO A 67 5.60 -18.40 3.79
N LEU A 68 6.24 -18.10 4.93
CA LEU A 68 6.77 -19.09 5.84
C LEU A 68 5.71 -19.62 6.82
N THR A 69 4.87 -18.74 7.37
CA THR A 69 3.92 -19.09 8.43
C THR A 69 2.46 -19.13 7.95
N GLY A 70 2.17 -18.52 6.81
CA GLY A 70 0.81 -18.31 6.30
C GLY A 70 0.01 -17.25 7.07
N LYS A 71 0.64 -16.54 8.00
CA LYS A 71 0.02 -15.41 8.70
C LYS A 71 -0.23 -14.24 7.77
N GLU A 72 -1.31 -13.51 8.05
CA GLU A 72 -1.71 -12.34 7.27
C GLU A 72 -1.53 -11.06 8.07
N TYR A 73 -0.97 -10.06 7.41
CA TYR A 73 -0.69 -8.76 8.00
C TYR A 73 -1.26 -7.64 7.16
N ALA A 74 -1.83 -6.64 7.83
CA ALA A 74 -2.17 -5.37 7.23
C ALA A 74 -1.07 -4.34 7.53
N LEU A 75 -0.70 -3.57 6.51
CA LEU A 75 0.18 -2.42 6.61
C LEU A 75 -0.67 -1.17 6.44
N MET A 76 -0.70 -0.29 7.44
CA MET A 76 -1.51 0.92 7.42
C MET A 76 -0.62 2.15 7.36
N GLY A 77 -0.74 2.92 6.27
CA GLY A 77 -0.11 4.22 6.16
C GLY A 77 -0.74 5.21 7.14
N LEU A 78 0.05 5.75 8.05
CA LEU A 78 -0.34 6.72 9.07
C LEU A 78 0.37 8.06 8.80
N ASP A 79 -0.15 9.14 9.35
CA ASP A 79 0.49 10.46 9.22
C ASP A 79 1.93 10.46 9.77
N ASN A 80 2.19 9.70 10.82
CA ASN A 80 3.47 9.66 11.54
C ASN A 80 4.27 8.38 11.35
N GLY A 81 3.85 7.47 10.46
CA GLY A 81 4.56 6.21 10.19
C GLY A 81 3.73 5.19 9.44
N THR A 82 4.11 3.92 9.50
CA THR A 82 3.36 2.80 8.92
C THR A 82 3.12 1.75 10.00
N GLY A 83 1.85 1.52 10.34
CA GLY A 83 1.43 0.52 11.30
C GLY A 83 1.47 -0.89 10.71
N ILE A 84 1.84 -1.89 11.53
CA ILE A 84 1.82 -3.31 11.18
C ILE A 84 0.81 -4.00 12.10
N ILE A 85 -0.17 -4.66 11.52
CA ILE A 85 -1.26 -5.34 12.23
C ILE A 85 -1.29 -6.81 11.79
N ASP A 86 -1.18 -7.76 12.73
CA ASP A 86 -1.47 -9.19 12.47
C ASP A 86 -2.99 -9.36 12.40
N ILE A 87 -3.49 -9.72 11.23
CA ILE A 87 -4.91 -9.94 10.94
C ILE A 87 -5.22 -11.42 10.68
N SER A 88 -4.33 -12.33 11.06
CA SER A 88 -4.49 -13.79 10.88
C SER A 88 -5.72 -14.32 11.63
N ASP A 89 -6.06 -13.71 12.76
CA ASP A 89 -7.39 -13.80 13.38
C ASP A 89 -8.13 -12.49 13.13
N PRO A 90 -9.03 -12.44 12.14
CA PRO A 90 -9.66 -11.19 11.74
C PRO A 90 -10.63 -10.62 12.81
N ILE A 91 -11.01 -11.43 13.79
CA ILE A 91 -11.87 -11.00 14.89
C ILE A 91 -11.05 -10.30 15.99
N ASN A 92 -9.79 -10.73 16.16
CA ASN A 92 -8.87 -10.17 17.14
C ASN A 92 -7.60 -9.66 16.45
N PRO A 93 -7.71 -8.61 15.62
CA PRO A 93 -6.54 -8.03 14.98
C PRO A 93 -5.57 -7.49 16.04
N ASN A 94 -4.28 -7.81 15.88
CA ASN A 94 -3.26 -7.44 16.84
C ASN A 94 -2.31 -6.40 16.27
N TYR A 95 -2.31 -5.20 16.83
CA TYR A 95 -1.36 -4.15 16.46
C TYR A 95 0.03 -4.48 17.00
N LEU A 96 0.97 -4.74 16.09
CA LEU A 96 2.34 -5.12 16.42
C LEU A 96 3.28 -3.93 16.64
N GLY A 97 2.92 -2.79 16.07
CA GLY A 97 3.70 -1.57 16.19
C GLY A 97 3.83 -0.81 14.89
N LYS A 98 4.72 0.16 14.88
CA LYS A 98 4.85 1.16 13.83
C LYS A 98 6.30 1.31 13.37
N ILE A 99 6.50 1.49 12.06
CA ILE A 99 7.72 2.03 11.47
C ILE A 99 7.53 3.55 11.44
N PRO A 100 8.24 4.35 12.25
CA PRO A 100 8.10 5.80 12.25
C PRO A 100 8.42 6.40 10.88
N THR A 101 7.83 7.56 10.60
CA THR A 101 8.16 8.33 9.40
C THR A 101 9.65 8.69 9.37
N ALA A 102 10.27 8.65 8.20
CA ALA A 102 11.70 8.98 8.08
C ALA A 102 12.01 10.44 8.41
N THR A 103 11.04 11.34 8.23
CA THR A 103 11.20 12.78 8.49
C THR A 103 9.96 13.34 9.19
N LEU A 104 9.22 14.23 8.56
CA LEU A 104 8.06 14.90 9.13
C LEU A 104 6.77 14.06 8.96
N SER A 105 5.78 14.30 9.81
CA SER A 105 4.44 13.77 9.61
C SER A 105 3.84 14.28 8.30
N SER A 106 3.12 13.40 7.60
CA SER A 106 2.36 13.71 6.40
C SER A 106 1.20 12.75 6.27
N THR A 107 0.02 13.27 6.00
CA THR A 107 -1.17 12.44 5.75
C THR A 107 -0.97 11.52 4.55
N TRP A 108 -0.25 11.98 3.53
CA TRP A 108 -0.05 11.23 2.29
C TRP A 108 1.13 10.26 2.41
N ARG A 109 0.79 8.98 2.45
CA ARG A 109 1.74 7.86 2.56
C ARG A 109 1.18 6.68 1.81
N ASP A 110 2.02 6.04 0.98
CA ASP A 110 1.66 4.84 0.25
C ASP A 110 2.65 3.71 0.56
N VAL A 111 2.18 2.47 0.51
CA VAL A 111 2.96 1.28 0.84
C VAL A 111 2.64 0.14 -0.11
N LYS A 112 3.66 -0.56 -0.58
CA LYS A 112 3.56 -1.81 -1.35
C LYS A 112 4.55 -2.83 -0.83
N VAL A 113 4.33 -4.11 -1.17
CA VAL A 113 5.16 -5.23 -0.71
C VAL A 113 5.79 -5.96 -1.90
N PHE A 114 7.07 -6.28 -1.76
CA PHE A 114 7.78 -7.15 -2.68
C PHE A 114 8.87 -7.95 -1.93
N LYS A 115 8.96 -9.27 -2.19
CA LYS A 115 9.94 -10.18 -1.55
C LYS A 115 10.03 -9.99 -0.02
N ASP A 116 8.89 -10.06 0.66
CA ASP A 116 8.79 -9.90 2.12
C ASP A 116 9.30 -8.55 2.67
N HIS A 117 9.42 -7.53 1.83
CA HIS A 117 9.79 -6.18 2.24
C HIS A 117 8.67 -5.19 1.93
N ALA A 118 8.38 -4.32 2.89
CA ALA A 118 7.54 -3.15 2.68
C ALA A 118 8.37 -2.01 2.07
N PHE A 119 7.83 -1.39 1.03
CA PHE A 119 8.35 -0.18 0.38
C PHE A 119 7.37 0.95 0.66
N ILE A 120 7.82 1.95 1.40
CA ILE A 120 6.97 3.01 1.96
C ILE A 120 7.44 4.35 1.44
N VAL A 121 6.55 5.09 0.81
CA VAL A 121 6.78 6.46 0.33
C VAL A 121 5.90 7.45 1.06
N SER A 122 6.25 8.72 1.04
CA SER A 122 5.45 9.79 1.64
C SER A 122 5.72 11.12 0.95
N GLU A 123 4.76 12.04 1.01
CA GLU A 123 4.94 13.43 0.59
C GLU A 123 5.73 14.28 1.58
N ALA A 124 6.09 13.75 2.74
CA ALA A 124 6.95 14.45 3.68
C ALA A 124 8.30 14.80 3.06
N ALA A 125 8.72 16.04 3.16
CA ALA A 125 9.96 16.51 2.58
C ALA A 125 11.17 15.71 3.11
N GLY A 126 11.99 15.20 2.19
CA GLY A 126 13.19 14.43 2.52
C GLY A 126 12.92 12.99 2.98
N HIS A 127 11.68 12.48 2.83
CA HIS A 127 11.32 11.14 3.28
C HIS A 127 12.02 10.02 2.48
N GLY A 128 12.13 10.19 1.16
CA GLY A 128 12.63 9.13 0.29
C GLY A 128 11.69 7.91 0.26
N MET A 129 12.26 6.71 0.16
CA MET A 129 11.53 5.45 0.26
C MET A 129 12.13 4.60 1.39
N GLN A 130 11.35 4.40 2.46
CA GLN A 130 11.74 3.46 3.52
C GLN A 130 11.51 2.03 3.05
N ILE A 131 12.43 1.13 3.41
CA ILE A 131 12.35 -0.29 3.12
C ILE A 131 12.47 -1.05 4.44
N PHE A 132 11.55 -1.97 4.67
CA PHE A 132 11.48 -2.73 5.93
C PHE A 132 11.26 -4.22 5.65
N ASP A 133 12.11 -5.08 6.24
CA ASP A 133 11.97 -6.54 6.21
C ASP A 133 10.83 -6.98 7.13
N LEU A 134 9.71 -7.37 6.53
CA LEU A 134 8.49 -7.80 7.21
C LEU A 134 8.67 -9.07 8.03
N SER A 135 9.69 -9.87 7.76
CA SER A 135 9.99 -11.06 8.57
C SER A 135 10.22 -10.75 10.04
N LYS A 136 10.60 -9.52 10.36
CA LYS A 136 10.77 -9.02 11.73
C LYS A 136 9.47 -8.88 12.51
N ALA A 137 8.32 -8.89 11.81
CA ALA A 137 7.00 -8.87 12.45
C ALA A 137 6.51 -10.24 12.93
N ARG A 138 7.18 -11.35 12.53
CA ARG A 138 6.70 -12.73 12.77
C ARG A 138 6.48 -13.09 14.22
N ASP A 139 7.42 -12.75 15.09
CA ASP A 139 7.46 -13.21 16.47
C ASP A 139 7.25 -12.08 17.48
N VAL A 140 6.60 -11.01 17.04
CA VAL A 140 6.31 -9.85 17.89
C VAL A 140 5.15 -10.20 18.82
N ILE A 141 5.41 -10.14 20.14
CA ILE A 141 4.43 -10.40 21.19
C ILE A 141 3.89 -9.09 21.78
N GLU A 142 4.77 -8.11 21.97
CA GLU A 142 4.41 -6.81 22.54
C GLU A 142 4.59 -5.72 21.48
N THR A 143 3.68 -4.76 21.46
CA THR A 143 3.74 -3.61 20.55
C THR A 143 5.09 -2.88 20.68
N GLN A 144 5.73 -2.60 19.56
CA GLN A 144 7.05 -1.98 19.52
C GLN A 144 7.18 -0.95 18.39
N GLU A 145 8.21 -0.13 18.48
CA GLU A 145 8.66 0.71 17.38
C GLU A 145 9.68 -0.07 16.54
N PHE A 146 9.43 -0.14 15.24
CA PHE A 146 10.33 -0.74 14.27
C PHE A 146 11.25 0.31 13.67
N GLN A 147 12.35 -0.13 13.07
CA GLN A 147 13.24 0.73 12.31
C GLN A 147 13.33 0.24 10.87
N ALA A 148 13.23 1.15 9.92
CA ALA A 148 13.47 0.82 8.51
C ALA A 148 14.88 0.25 8.33
N ASP A 149 14.99 -0.77 7.48
CA ASP A 149 16.27 -1.41 7.18
C ASP A 149 17.13 -0.59 6.23
N PHE A 150 16.45 0.16 5.36
CA PHE A 150 17.09 1.02 4.39
C PHE A 150 16.19 2.23 4.07
N ILE A 151 16.80 3.35 3.71
CA ILE A 151 16.12 4.53 3.17
C ILE A 151 16.78 4.87 1.84
N TYR A 152 16.00 4.75 0.75
CA TYR A 152 16.44 5.19 -0.56
C TYR A 152 16.20 6.70 -0.71
N GLU A 153 17.28 7.44 -0.89
CA GLU A 153 17.28 8.92 -0.93
C GLU A 153 17.39 9.48 -2.37
N GLY A 154 17.08 8.67 -3.39
CA GLY A 154 17.17 9.09 -4.79
C GLY A 154 16.19 10.21 -5.18
N TYR A 155 15.19 10.47 -4.35
CA TYR A 155 14.25 11.59 -4.44
C TYR A 155 13.90 12.11 -3.03
N GLY A 156 13.33 13.32 -2.95
CA GLY A 156 13.02 13.96 -1.66
C GLY A 156 11.68 13.52 -1.07
N HIS A 157 10.66 13.23 -1.91
CA HIS A 157 9.34 12.75 -1.54
C HIS A 157 8.68 12.03 -2.71
N SER A 158 7.63 11.26 -2.44
CA SER A 158 6.80 10.66 -3.48
C SER A 158 5.36 10.54 -3.00
N HIS A 159 4.39 10.74 -3.90
CA HIS A 159 2.98 10.63 -3.60
C HIS A 159 2.52 9.17 -3.59
N ASN A 160 2.93 8.39 -4.59
CA ASN A 160 2.47 7.02 -4.82
C ASN A 160 3.63 6.10 -5.20
N ILE A 161 3.46 4.79 -4.98
CA ILE A 161 4.36 3.74 -5.43
C ILE A 161 3.57 2.57 -6.04
N ALA A 162 3.94 2.17 -7.26
CA ALA A 162 3.47 0.95 -7.89
C ALA A 162 4.65 0.00 -8.12
N ILE A 163 4.46 -1.29 -7.91
CA ILE A 163 5.51 -2.29 -8.08
C ILE A 163 5.09 -3.32 -9.11
N ASN A 164 5.93 -3.53 -10.12
CA ASN A 164 5.83 -4.72 -10.95
C ASN A 164 6.60 -5.86 -10.29
N THR A 165 5.86 -6.80 -9.69
CA THR A 165 6.45 -7.93 -8.98
C THR A 165 7.10 -8.96 -9.90
N GLU A 166 6.78 -8.97 -11.20
CA GLU A 166 7.42 -9.86 -12.17
C GLU A 166 8.82 -9.38 -12.55
N THR A 167 9.03 -8.05 -12.62
CA THR A 167 10.33 -7.45 -12.99
C THR A 167 11.16 -7.01 -11.80
N GLY A 168 10.54 -6.85 -10.62
CA GLY A 168 11.21 -6.31 -9.44
C GLY A 168 11.55 -4.83 -9.59
N ILE A 169 10.68 -4.06 -10.24
CA ILE A 169 10.85 -2.62 -10.42
C ILE A 169 9.74 -1.87 -9.70
N ALA A 170 10.12 -0.91 -8.88
CA ALA A 170 9.23 0.06 -8.26
C ALA A 170 9.17 1.33 -9.11
N TYR A 171 7.96 1.81 -9.35
CA TYR A 171 7.67 3.07 -10.03
C TYR A 171 7.06 4.02 -9.01
N THR A 172 7.83 5.00 -8.58
CA THR A 172 7.36 6.02 -7.65
C THR A 172 6.94 7.26 -8.42
N ALA A 173 5.76 7.78 -8.11
CA ALA A 173 5.12 8.87 -8.83
C ALA A 173 4.90 10.09 -7.92
N GLY A 174 4.77 11.26 -8.52
CA GLY A 174 4.67 12.50 -7.76
C GLY A 174 5.96 12.81 -6.98
N THR A 175 7.11 12.39 -7.52
CA THR A 175 8.40 12.57 -6.84
C THR A 175 8.87 14.01 -6.91
N GLY A 176 9.46 14.49 -5.80
CA GLY A 176 10.09 15.81 -5.75
C GLY A 176 11.61 15.72 -5.69
N THR A 177 12.29 16.07 -6.78
CA THR A 177 13.73 16.27 -6.83
C THR A 177 14.05 17.63 -7.48
N SER A 178 15.29 18.08 -7.36
CA SER A 178 15.77 19.28 -8.06
C SER A 178 15.80 19.09 -9.59
N ARG A 179 15.86 17.84 -10.07
CA ARG A 179 15.93 17.49 -11.50
C ARG A 179 14.56 17.17 -12.07
N ASN A 180 13.71 16.55 -11.27
CA ASN A 180 12.39 16.06 -11.68
C ASN A 180 11.38 16.28 -10.56
N PRO A 181 10.78 17.47 -10.47
CA PRO A 181 9.91 17.82 -9.34
C PRO A 181 8.55 17.12 -9.35
N ARG A 182 8.16 16.43 -10.43
CA ARG A 182 6.85 15.81 -10.58
C ARG A 182 6.85 14.53 -11.41
N GLY A 183 8.01 13.96 -11.65
CA GLY A 183 8.13 12.82 -12.55
C GLY A 183 7.94 11.46 -11.88
N ILE A 184 8.16 10.45 -12.68
CA ILE A 184 8.16 9.04 -12.28
C ILE A 184 9.61 8.61 -12.13
N HIS A 185 9.93 7.91 -11.04
CA HIS A 185 11.20 7.19 -10.89
C HIS A 185 10.96 5.70 -11.06
N ALA A 186 11.74 5.06 -11.94
CA ALA A 186 11.83 3.61 -12.01
C ALA A 186 13.07 3.15 -11.23
N VAL A 187 12.86 2.38 -10.19
CA VAL A 187 13.90 1.91 -9.27
C VAL A 187 13.93 0.39 -9.27
N ASP A 188 15.08 -0.20 -9.58
CA ASP A 188 15.30 -1.64 -9.43
C ASP A 188 15.34 -1.98 -7.93
N ILE A 189 14.44 -2.85 -7.51
CA ILE A 189 14.30 -3.37 -6.16
C ILE A 189 14.43 -4.90 -6.13
N SER A 190 14.99 -5.50 -7.17
CA SER A 190 15.21 -6.95 -7.24
C SER A 190 16.00 -7.47 -6.04
N GLU A 191 16.91 -6.64 -5.52
CA GLU A 191 17.54 -6.80 -4.22
C GLU A 191 16.98 -5.69 -3.29
N PRO A 192 15.99 -6.01 -2.43
CA PRO A 192 15.23 -5.01 -1.68
C PRO A 192 16.07 -3.99 -0.90
N LEU A 193 17.15 -4.42 -0.27
CA LEU A 193 18.03 -3.56 0.52
C LEU A 193 19.17 -2.90 -0.28
N SER A 194 19.14 -3.03 -1.61
CA SER A 194 20.11 -2.41 -2.52
C SER A 194 19.42 -1.77 -3.73
N PRO A 195 18.43 -0.88 -3.53
CA PRO A 195 17.68 -0.28 -4.61
C PRO A 195 18.55 0.61 -5.49
N ASN A 196 18.35 0.53 -6.81
CA ASN A 196 19.12 1.29 -7.79
C ASN A 196 18.19 2.05 -8.74
N LEU A 197 18.44 3.35 -8.91
CA LEU A 197 17.74 4.14 -9.91
C LEU A 197 18.05 3.61 -11.30
N LEU A 198 17.00 3.25 -12.06
CA LEU A 198 17.13 2.89 -13.47
C LEU A 198 16.98 4.13 -14.35
N ILE A 199 15.90 4.87 -14.15
CA ILE A 199 15.59 6.07 -14.96
C ILE A 199 14.55 6.95 -14.28
N GLU A 200 14.52 8.21 -14.69
CA GLU A 200 13.48 9.21 -14.37
C GLU A 200 12.71 9.58 -15.65
N TYR A 201 11.39 9.71 -15.54
CA TYR A 201 10.50 10.12 -16.64
C TYR A 201 9.81 11.44 -16.31
N PRO A 202 10.42 12.61 -16.58
CA PRO A 202 9.82 13.91 -16.29
C PRO A 202 8.70 14.31 -17.28
N GLU A 203 8.73 13.75 -18.49
CA GLU A 203 7.90 14.17 -19.63
C GLU A 203 6.43 13.76 -19.50
N PHE A 204 6.09 12.80 -18.66
CA PHE A 204 4.71 12.30 -18.53
C PHE A 204 3.86 13.07 -17.51
N GLY A 205 4.44 14.06 -16.86
CA GLY A 205 3.74 14.94 -15.92
C GLY A 205 3.57 14.31 -14.52
N TYR A 206 2.69 14.92 -13.74
CA TYR A 206 2.38 14.45 -12.39
C TYR A 206 1.39 13.29 -12.45
N THR A 207 1.80 12.13 -12.01
CA THR A 207 0.92 10.98 -11.79
C THR A 207 0.53 10.93 -10.33
N HIS A 208 -0.77 10.92 -10.06
CA HIS A 208 -1.32 10.84 -8.71
C HIS A 208 -1.35 9.38 -8.23
N ASP A 209 -1.77 8.46 -9.08
CA ASP A 209 -1.82 7.03 -8.81
C ASP A 209 -1.45 6.24 -10.07
N ALA A 210 -0.89 5.04 -9.91
CA ALA A 210 -0.45 4.24 -11.03
C ALA A 210 -0.63 2.74 -10.81
N GLN A 211 -0.76 2.03 -11.93
CA GLN A 211 -0.68 0.58 -11.98
C GLN A 211 0.27 0.14 -13.09
N ILE A 212 1.03 -0.92 -12.82
CA ILE A 212 1.92 -1.52 -13.79
C ILE A 212 1.43 -2.93 -14.12
N VAL A 213 1.34 -3.22 -15.40
CA VAL A 213 0.89 -4.54 -15.87
C VAL A 213 1.79 -5.08 -16.99
N ILE A 214 2.01 -6.37 -17.02
CA ILE A 214 2.43 -7.06 -18.25
C ILE A 214 1.15 -7.30 -19.07
N TYR A 215 1.03 -6.61 -20.18
CA TYR A 215 -0.20 -6.63 -20.96
C TYR A 215 -0.44 -7.98 -21.63
N ASN A 216 -1.56 -8.60 -21.31
CA ASN A 216 -2.02 -9.87 -21.87
C ASN A 216 -3.43 -9.77 -22.48
N GLY A 217 -3.85 -8.54 -22.83
CA GLY A 217 -5.14 -8.29 -23.46
C GLY A 217 -5.20 -8.65 -24.96
N PRO A 218 -6.30 -8.29 -25.65
CA PRO A 218 -6.52 -8.69 -27.03
C PRO A 218 -5.74 -7.87 -28.07
N ASP A 219 -5.08 -6.77 -27.69
CA ASP A 219 -4.28 -5.95 -28.60
C ASP A 219 -2.89 -6.60 -28.78
N GLU A 220 -2.69 -7.24 -29.93
CA GLU A 220 -1.46 -7.96 -30.24
C GLU A 220 -0.22 -7.02 -30.36
N ASP A 221 -0.40 -5.73 -30.65
CA ASP A 221 0.71 -4.78 -30.75
C ASP A 221 1.36 -4.47 -29.39
N HIS A 222 0.63 -4.75 -28.30
CA HIS A 222 1.08 -4.47 -26.93
C HIS A 222 1.27 -5.72 -26.06
N LYS A 223 0.96 -6.90 -26.59
CA LYS A 223 1.05 -8.16 -25.84
C LYS A 223 2.46 -8.46 -25.35
N GLY A 224 2.56 -8.81 -24.06
CA GLY A 224 3.82 -9.08 -23.38
C GLY A 224 4.65 -7.83 -23.02
N LYS A 225 4.15 -6.64 -23.34
CA LYS A 225 4.80 -5.39 -22.97
C LYS A 225 4.46 -4.98 -21.53
N GLU A 226 5.40 -4.32 -20.90
CA GLU A 226 5.19 -3.70 -19.60
C GLU A 226 4.57 -2.31 -19.79
N ILE A 227 3.34 -2.16 -19.31
CA ILE A 227 2.54 -0.95 -19.48
C ILE A 227 2.36 -0.25 -18.15
N TYR A 228 2.76 1.00 -18.10
CA TYR A 228 2.44 1.93 -17.02
C TYR A 228 1.10 2.61 -17.32
N VAL A 229 0.15 2.47 -16.41
CA VAL A 229 -1.13 3.17 -16.44
C VAL A 229 -1.11 4.22 -15.35
N GLY A 230 -1.00 5.48 -15.74
CA GLY A 230 -0.92 6.61 -14.80
C GLY A 230 -2.21 7.41 -14.76
N SER A 231 -2.76 7.57 -13.57
CA SER A 231 -3.88 8.48 -13.30
C SER A 231 -3.32 9.84 -12.94
N ASN A 232 -3.10 10.68 -13.94
CA ASN A 232 -2.65 12.05 -13.75
C ASN A 232 -3.83 12.94 -13.29
N GLU A 233 -3.54 14.12 -12.77
CA GLU A 233 -4.57 15.06 -12.30
C GLU A 233 -5.57 15.46 -13.40
N ASP A 234 -5.14 15.49 -14.67
CA ASP A 234 -5.93 15.98 -15.80
C ASP A 234 -6.20 14.92 -16.87
N ARG A 235 -5.60 13.73 -16.78
CA ARG A 235 -5.70 12.68 -17.80
C ARG A 235 -5.30 11.31 -17.25
N VAL A 236 -5.65 10.25 -18.00
CA VAL A 236 -5.05 8.92 -17.85
C VAL A 236 -4.04 8.70 -18.97
N VAL A 237 -2.85 8.24 -18.63
CA VAL A 237 -1.79 7.93 -19.60
C VAL A 237 -1.49 6.44 -19.61
N PHE A 238 -1.24 5.90 -20.81
CA PHE A 238 -0.76 4.54 -21.02
C PHE A 238 0.60 4.62 -21.69
N ILE A 239 1.62 4.08 -21.06
CA ILE A 239 3.01 4.21 -21.49
C ILE A 239 3.61 2.81 -21.59
N ASP A 240 4.15 2.46 -22.75
CA ASP A 240 5.01 1.28 -22.91
C ASP A 240 6.37 1.61 -22.30
N ILE A 241 6.67 0.94 -21.21
CA ILE A 241 7.91 1.08 -20.45
C ILE A 241 8.78 -0.18 -20.52
N SER A 242 8.54 -1.05 -21.51
CA SER A 242 9.31 -2.27 -21.70
C SER A 242 10.79 -1.97 -21.91
N ASP A 243 11.10 -0.96 -22.72
CA ASP A 243 12.44 -0.36 -22.79
C ASP A 243 12.50 0.86 -21.86
N LYS A 244 13.16 0.70 -20.72
CA LYS A 244 13.27 1.75 -19.71
C LYS A 244 13.96 3.01 -20.23
N SER A 245 14.86 2.87 -21.22
CA SER A 245 15.58 4.00 -21.81
C SER A 245 14.79 4.75 -22.88
N ASN A 246 13.68 4.16 -23.36
CA ASN A 246 12.87 4.72 -24.43
C ASN A 246 11.36 4.46 -24.21
N PRO A 247 10.75 5.07 -23.18
CA PRO A 247 9.33 4.91 -22.92
C PRO A 247 8.49 5.50 -24.06
N ILE A 248 7.41 4.83 -24.43
CA ILE A 248 6.54 5.23 -25.53
C ILE A 248 5.14 5.52 -25.02
N LEU A 249 4.68 6.75 -25.18
CA LEU A 249 3.30 7.10 -24.89
C LEU A 249 2.39 6.41 -25.92
N ILE A 250 1.57 5.47 -25.45
CA ILE A 250 0.59 4.76 -26.29
C ILE A 250 -0.67 5.59 -26.43
N LEU A 251 -1.19 6.07 -25.29
CA LEU A 251 -2.49 6.75 -25.23
C LEU A 251 -2.51 7.76 -24.09
N SER A 252 -3.18 8.88 -24.35
CA SER A 252 -3.52 9.87 -23.33
C SER A 252 -5.00 10.19 -23.44
N LEU A 253 -5.77 9.88 -22.39
CA LEU A 253 -7.20 10.15 -22.31
C LEU A 253 -7.45 11.36 -21.42
N ILE A 254 -8.02 12.40 -21.97
CA ILE A 254 -8.44 13.59 -21.24
C ILE A 254 -9.95 13.46 -21.01
N HIS A 255 -10.39 13.69 -19.78
CA HIS A 255 -11.82 13.79 -19.50
C HIS A 255 -12.39 15.05 -20.15
N ILE A 256 -13.40 14.85 -20.98
CA ILE A 256 -14.18 15.93 -21.59
C ILE A 256 -15.43 16.14 -20.73
#